data_0c00b5d84725f3bc2c0941c260d7da84
#
_entry.id   0c00b5d84725f3bc2c0941c260d7da84
#
_cell.length_a   1.000
_cell.length_b   1.000
_cell.length_c   1.000
_cell.angle_alpha   90.00
_cell.angle_beta   90.00
_cell.angle_gamma   90.00
#
_symmetry.space_group_name_H-M   'P 1'
#
loop_
_entity.id
_entity.type
_entity.pdbx_description
1 polymer ?
#
loop_
_entity_poly.entity_id
_entity_poly.type
_entity_poly.pdbx_seq_one_letter_code
_entity_poly.pdbx_strand_id
1 'polypeptide(L)'
;QMCIRDRTNAKVIGSLRDNGNEKIYYFVTNNDSYDHSNNSLKQNQIIEYDQKANKSIVLVNANSLNFHTEFPITGVNLVDTLLFFTDDRNPPRKINVDTARNEIGHYNVASNIDNIISVAKFAPYEAADILSLSNLDEAGTIITSNFLENKLVRFSYRYQFDDGEYSVLAPFTPICFSRLGNSDTINTVS
;
A
#
# COMPACT_ATOMS: atom_id res chain seq x y z
N GLN A 1 27.92 1.35 16.92
CA GLN A 1 28.62 1.06 15.67
C GLN A 1 27.59 0.46 14.74
N MET A 2 27.19 1.24 13.72
CA MET A 2 26.11 0.85 12.79
C MET A 2 26.51 -0.39 12.01
N CYS A 3 25.73 -1.48 12.08
CA CYS A 3 26.00 -2.78 11.46
C CYS A 3 25.95 -2.79 9.91
N ILE A 4 26.42 -1.74 9.26
CA ILE A 4 26.64 -1.74 7.80
C ILE A 4 27.87 -2.58 7.43
N ARG A 5 28.73 -2.91 8.40
CA ARG A 5 30.02 -3.60 8.16
C ARG A 5 29.92 -5.06 7.74
N ASP A 6 28.80 -5.74 8.00
CA ASP A 6 28.64 -7.16 7.69
C ASP A 6 28.09 -7.47 6.29
N ARG A 7 27.93 -6.43 5.46
CA ARG A 7 27.31 -6.60 4.14
C ARG A 7 28.28 -6.28 3.04
N THR A 8 28.67 -7.31 2.30
CA THR A 8 29.54 -7.17 1.17
C THR A 8 28.99 -6.18 0.16
N ASN A 9 29.71 -5.07 -0.04
CA ASN A 9 29.40 -4.02 -1.04
C ASN A 9 28.11 -3.20 -0.85
N ALA A 10 27.50 -3.19 0.35
CA ALA A 10 26.33 -2.33 0.58
C ALA A 10 26.70 -0.84 0.56
N LYS A 11 25.95 -0.04 -0.20
CA LYS A 11 26.10 1.41 -0.32
C LYS A 11 24.87 2.11 0.20
N VAL A 12 25.07 3.26 0.85
CA VAL A 12 24.01 4.20 1.18
C VAL A 12 23.75 5.06 -0.06
N ILE A 13 22.54 5.00 -0.58
CA ILE A 13 22.11 5.75 -1.77
C ILE A 13 21.28 6.99 -1.43
N GLY A 14 20.93 7.19 -0.18
CA GLY A 14 20.22 8.35 0.30
C GLY A 14 20.03 8.32 1.81
N SER A 15 19.73 9.48 2.38
CA SER A 15 19.39 9.61 3.80
C SER A 15 18.50 10.81 4.06
N LEU A 16 17.70 10.73 5.12
CA LEU A 16 16.91 11.83 5.67
C LEU A 16 17.16 11.92 7.16
N ARG A 17 17.43 13.14 7.65
CA ARG A 17 17.51 13.41 9.09
C ARG A 17 16.20 14.03 9.56
N ASP A 18 15.55 13.37 10.51
CA ASP A 18 14.44 13.88 11.29
C ASP A 18 14.98 14.53 12.58
N ASN A 19 15.07 15.83 12.56
CA ASN A 19 15.59 16.59 13.71
C ASN A 19 14.60 16.61 14.88
N GLY A 20 13.31 16.46 14.61
CA GLY A 20 12.27 16.49 15.66
C GLY A 20 12.32 15.26 16.56
N ASN A 21 12.61 14.10 15.97
CA ASN A 21 12.66 12.83 16.69
C ASN A 21 14.10 12.29 16.88
N GLU A 22 15.12 13.06 16.52
CA GLU A 22 16.54 12.66 16.60
C GLU A 22 16.84 11.33 15.86
N LYS A 23 16.19 11.13 14.70
CA LYS A 23 16.30 9.93 13.89
C LYS A 23 16.93 10.22 12.52
N ILE A 24 17.57 9.19 11.97
CA ILE A 24 18.08 9.25 10.61
C ILE A 24 17.58 8.01 9.87
N TYR A 25 17.02 8.23 8.68
CA TYR A 25 16.61 7.17 7.77
C TYR A 25 17.66 7.00 6.68
N TYR A 26 18.13 5.78 6.48
CA TYR A 26 19.11 5.44 5.45
C TYR A 26 18.48 4.51 4.42
N PHE A 27 18.75 4.80 3.16
CA PHE A 27 18.41 3.94 2.03
C PHE A 27 19.68 3.20 1.60
N VAL A 28 19.66 1.86 1.65
CA VAL A 28 20.84 1.04 1.51
C VAL A 28 20.59 -0.05 0.47
N THR A 29 21.55 -0.26 -0.42
CA THR A 29 21.52 -1.34 -1.40
C THR A 29 22.91 -1.87 -1.71
N ASN A 30 23.02 -3.15 -2.07
CA ASN A 30 24.19 -3.74 -2.69
C ASN A 30 23.96 -4.12 -4.16
N ASN A 31 22.84 -3.65 -4.73
CA ASN A 31 22.47 -3.96 -6.11
C ASN A 31 23.23 -3.02 -7.07
N ASP A 32 24.22 -3.55 -7.76
CA ASP A 32 25.07 -2.88 -8.75
C ASP A 32 24.93 -3.46 -10.18
N SER A 33 23.97 -4.37 -10.38
CA SER A 33 23.77 -5.10 -11.63
C SER A 33 22.36 -4.93 -12.15
N TYR A 34 22.24 -4.73 -13.47
CA TYR A 34 20.97 -4.70 -14.19
C TYR A 34 20.40 -6.11 -14.42
N ASP A 35 21.16 -7.16 -14.10
CA ASP A 35 20.69 -8.52 -14.24
C ASP A 35 19.74 -8.91 -13.09
N HIS A 36 18.50 -9.17 -13.45
CA HIS A 36 17.45 -9.60 -12.51
C HIS A 36 17.54 -11.09 -12.15
N SER A 37 18.41 -11.87 -12.80
CA SER A 37 18.47 -13.33 -12.62
C SER A 37 19.04 -13.78 -11.26
N ASN A 38 19.80 -12.92 -10.55
CA ASN A 38 20.41 -13.21 -9.26
C ASN A 38 19.84 -12.37 -8.10
N ASN A 39 18.52 -12.33 -7.99
CA ASN A 39 17.81 -11.47 -7.02
C ASN A 39 17.98 -11.93 -5.56
N SER A 40 18.38 -13.19 -5.31
CA SER A 40 18.46 -13.77 -3.96
C SER A 40 19.59 -13.20 -3.08
N LEU A 41 20.63 -12.59 -3.68
CA LEU A 41 21.75 -11.99 -2.97
C LEU A 41 21.65 -10.46 -2.87
N LYS A 42 20.69 -9.86 -3.56
CA LYS A 42 20.49 -8.41 -3.56
C LYS A 42 19.74 -8.00 -2.31
N GLN A 43 20.25 -7.02 -1.61
CA GLN A 43 19.64 -6.47 -0.40
C GLN A 43 19.27 -5.01 -0.66
N ASN A 44 17.99 -4.71 -0.53
CA ASN A 44 17.48 -3.35 -0.58
C ASN A 44 16.80 -3.07 0.75
N GLN A 45 17.23 -2.02 1.45
CA GLN A 45 16.78 -1.77 2.81
C GLN A 45 16.53 -0.29 3.07
N ILE A 46 15.57 -0.06 3.96
CA ILE A 46 15.38 1.22 4.64
C ILE A 46 15.65 0.98 6.11
N ILE A 47 16.61 1.73 6.67
CA ILE A 47 17.09 1.58 8.04
C ILE A 47 16.82 2.87 8.79
N GLU A 48 16.19 2.79 9.95
CA GLU A 48 16.08 3.87 10.91
C GLU A 48 17.22 3.75 11.92
N TYR A 49 17.90 4.86 12.19
CA TYR A 49 18.86 5.00 13.26
C TYR A 49 18.35 6.03 14.27
N ASP A 50 18.12 5.59 15.48
CA ASP A 50 17.77 6.42 16.62
C ASP A 50 19.07 6.91 17.29
N GLN A 51 19.34 8.22 17.18
CA GLN A 51 20.55 8.84 17.73
C GLN A 51 20.56 8.83 19.25
N LYS A 52 19.38 9.00 19.88
CA LYS A 52 19.22 9.04 21.34
C LYS A 52 19.43 7.66 21.95
N ALA A 53 18.81 6.65 21.37
CA ALA A 53 18.94 5.28 21.84
C ALA A 53 20.23 4.60 21.35
N ASN A 54 20.96 5.22 20.41
CA ASN A 54 22.14 4.65 19.71
C ASN A 54 21.83 3.27 19.12
N LYS A 55 20.65 3.13 18.49
CA LYS A 55 20.14 1.86 17.99
C LYS A 55 19.65 1.98 16.55
N SER A 56 19.88 0.97 15.73
CA SER A 56 19.34 0.88 14.38
C SER A 56 18.26 -0.21 14.28
N ILE A 57 17.25 0.05 13.47
CA ILE A 57 16.16 -0.88 13.15
C ILE A 57 16.03 -0.92 11.63
N VAL A 58 15.91 -2.11 11.06
CA VAL A 58 15.58 -2.29 9.63
C VAL A 58 14.07 -2.18 9.51
N LEU A 59 13.58 -1.10 8.91
CA LEU A 59 12.17 -0.86 8.66
C LEU A 59 11.64 -1.71 7.52
N VAL A 60 12.40 -1.78 6.43
CA VAL A 60 12.06 -2.55 5.24
C VAL A 60 13.28 -3.29 4.75
N ASN A 61 13.12 -4.57 4.39
CA ASN A 61 14.12 -5.39 3.73
C ASN A 61 13.46 -6.19 2.62
N ALA A 62 13.38 -5.62 1.42
CA ALA A 62 12.63 -6.22 0.34
C ALA A 62 13.28 -5.95 -1.03
N ASN A 63 13.33 -6.99 -1.88
CA ASN A 63 13.85 -6.86 -3.24
C ASN A 63 12.98 -5.94 -4.12
N SER A 64 11.70 -5.83 -3.80
CA SER A 64 10.74 -4.95 -4.46
C SER A 64 11.01 -3.46 -4.26
N LEU A 65 11.84 -3.05 -3.28
CA LEU A 65 12.37 -1.69 -3.24
C LEU A 65 13.18 -1.37 -4.51
N ASN A 66 13.72 -2.38 -5.20
CA ASN A 66 14.38 -2.26 -6.49
C ASN A 66 15.42 -1.13 -6.56
N PHE A 67 16.08 -0.84 -5.44
CA PHE A 67 17.15 0.15 -5.38
C PHE A 67 18.36 -0.30 -6.21
N HIS A 68 19.16 0.65 -6.65
CA HIS A 68 20.36 0.39 -7.41
C HIS A 68 21.44 1.41 -7.03
N THR A 69 22.68 0.99 -7.02
CA THR A 69 23.80 1.84 -6.57
C THR A 69 24.08 3.04 -7.47
N GLU A 70 23.61 3.03 -8.72
CA GLU A 70 23.73 4.13 -9.68
C GLU A 70 22.57 5.12 -9.62
N PHE A 71 21.47 4.75 -8.94
CA PHE A 71 20.30 5.61 -8.81
C PHE A 71 20.15 6.03 -7.35
N PRO A 72 20.74 7.16 -6.96
CA PRO A 72 20.57 7.70 -5.61
C PRO A 72 19.13 8.18 -5.38
N ILE A 73 18.74 8.25 -4.12
CA ILE A 73 17.48 8.89 -3.73
C ILE A 73 17.58 10.38 -4.06
N THR A 74 16.76 10.83 -4.98
CA THR A 74 16.74 12.21 -5.49
C THR A 74 15.81 13.12 -4.70
N GLY A 75 14.77 12.56 -4.09
CA GLY A 75 13.86 13.26 -3.21
C GLY A 75 13.45 12.40 -2.04
N VAL A 76 13.47 12.96 -0.84
CA VAL A 76 12.99 12.31 0.37
C VAL A 76 12.36 13.31 1.31
N ASN A 77 11.22 12.97 1.90
CA ASN A 77 10.55 13.79 2.89
C ASN A 77 9.78 12.90 3.89
N LEU A 78 9.69 13.37 5.12
CA LEU A 78 8.88 12.77 6.18
C LEU A 78 7.75 13.73 6.52
N VAL A 79 6.51 13.26 6.36
CA VAL A 79 5.30 14.01 6.73
C VAL A 79 4.57 13.17 7.76
N ASP A 80 4.52 13.63 8.99
CA ASP A 80 4.06 12.85 10.15
C ASP A 80 4.80 11.52 10.27
N THR A 81 4.12 10.41 9.98
CA THR A 81 4.70 9.06 10.00
C THR A 81 4.97 8.50 8.60
N LEU A 82 4.68 9.26 7.55
CA LEU A 82 4.83 8.81 6.17
C LEU A 82 6.17 9.30 5.59
N LEU A 83 7.07 8.36 5.30
CA LEU A 83 8.33 8.58 4.65
C LEU A 83 8.18 8.43 3.14
N PHE A 84 8.20 9.54 2.41
CA PHE A 84 8.13 9.61 0.95
C PHE A 84 9.55 9.59 0.37
N PHE A 85 9.74 8.91 -0.76
CA PHE A 85 11.03 8.86 -1.45
C PHE A 85 10.89 8.59 -2.95
N THR A 86 11.88 9.04 -3.71
CA THR A 86 12.02 8.82 -5.15
C THR A 86 13.49 8.72 -5.56
N ASP A 87 13.79 7.93 -6.59
CA ASP A 87 15.13 7.58 -7.05
C ASP A 87 15.30 7.64 -8.58
N ASP A 88 14.40 8.33 -9.29
CA ASP A 88 14.37 8.44 -10.77
C ASP A 88 14.31 7.10 -11.53
N ARG A 89 14.29 5.97 -10.84
CA ARG A 89 14.19 4.61 -11.40
C ARG A 89 12.81 4.01 -11.17
N ASN A 90 12.29 4.19 -9.96
CA ASN A 90 11.02 3.65 -9.54
C ASN A 90 9.96 4.75 -9.47
N PRO A 91 8.66 4.42 -9.57
CA PRO A 91 7.61 5.38 -9.24
C PRO A 91 7.79 5.94 -7.82
N PRO A 92 7.31 7.15 -7.52
CA PRO A 92 7.36 7.70 -6.17
C PRO A 92 6.72 6.75 -5.15
N ARG A 93 7.39 6.57 -4.02
CA ARG A 93 7.04 5.58 -3.00
C ARG A 93 6.90 6.23 -1.63
N LYS A 94 6.17 5.55 -0.75
CA LYS A 94 6.04 5.92 0.66
C LYS A 94 5.92 4.69 1.53
N ILE A 95 6.34 4.82 2.78
CA ILE A 95 6.09 3.85 3.85
C ILE A 95 5.61 4.59 5.09
N ASN A 96 4.81 3.93 5.92
CA ASN A 96 4.52 4.38 7.27
C ASN A 96 5.61 3.84 8.20
N VAL A 97 6.43 4.72 8.80
CA VAL A 97 7.56 4.31 9.64
C VAL A 97 7.11 3.71 10.97
N ASP A 98 5.93 4.11 11.48
CA ASP A 98 5.39 3.53 12.72
C ASP A 98 4.86 2.11 12.47
N THR A 99 4.15 1.88 11.38
CA THR A 99 3.74 0.54 10.96
C THR A 99 4.95 -0.35 10.74
N ALA A 100 5.97 0.12 10.02
CA ALA A 100 7.19 -0.63 9.77
C ALA A 100 7.96 -1.00 11.05
N ARG A 101 7.89 -0.14 12.08
CA ARG A 101 8.54 -0.35 13.38
C ARG A 101 7.77 -1.33 14.27
N ASN A 102 6.45 -1.21 14.29
CA ASN A 102 5.59 -1.99 15.17
C ASN A 102 5.26 -3.37 14.60
N GLU A 103 5.17 -3.47 13.29
CA GLU A 103 4.85 -4.69 12.55
C GLU A 103 6.06 -5.13 11.72
N ILE A 104 7.05 -5.75 12.40
CA ILE A 104 8.28 -6.21 11.75
C ILE A 104 7.92 -7.16 10.60
N GLY A 105 8.30 -6.78 9.38
CA GLY A 105 8.03 -7.58 8.20
C GLY A 105 6.79 -7.17 7.40
N HIS A 106 5.99 -6.20 7.85
CA HIS A 106 4.82 -5.69 7.11
C HIS A 106 5.16 -5.37 5.65
N TYR A 107 6.25 -4.65 5.42
CA TYR A 107 6.75 -4.31 4.09
C TYR A 107 7.70 -5.33 3.47
N ASN A 108 7.92 -6.49 4.10
CA ASN A 108 8.82 -7.54 3.58
C ASN A 108 8.07 -8.63 2.81
N VAL A 109 6.74 -8.60 2.79
CA VAL A 109 5.89 -9.61 2.13
C VAL A 109 5.96 -9.42 0.61
N ALA A 110 6.49 -10.42 -0.08
CA ALA A 110 6.99 -10.33 -1.44
C ALA A 110 5.93 -10.13 -2.55
N SER A 111 4.65 -10.41 -2.33
CA SER A 111 3.72 -10.55 -3.47
C SER A 111 3.01 -9.26 -3.91
N ASN A 112 2.93 -8.22 -3.07
CA ASN A 112 2.18 -6.99 -3.40
C ASN A 112 2.81 -5.71 -2.85
N ILE A 113 4.07 -5.75 -2.44
CA ILE A 113 4.70 -4.59 -1.79
C ILE A 113 4.74 -3.36 -2.69
N ASP A 114 4.92 -3.52 -4.01
CA ASP A 114 4.91 -2.38 -4.93
C ASP A 114 3.59 -1.61 -4.87
N ASN A 115 2.47 -2.30 -4.70
CA ASN A 115 1.16 -1.66 -4.53
C ASN A 115 1.00 -1.02 -3.15
N ILE A 116 1.59 -1.62 -2.11
CA ILE A 116 1.53 -1.11 -0.73
C ILE A 116 2.35 0.17 -0.58
N ILE A 117 3.57 0.19 -1.13
CA ILE A 117 4.49 1.33 -1.01
C ILE A 117 4.32 2.41 -2.09
N SER A 118 3.57 2.15 -3.15
CA SER A 118 3.34 3.14 -4.22
C SER A 118 2.56 4.34 -3.68
N VAL A 119 2.98 5.55 -4.05
CA VAL A 119 2.21 6.78 -3.80
C VAL A 119 0.94 6.79 -4.66
N ALA A 120 1.05 6.35 -5.92
CA ALA A 120 -0.09 6.17 -6.80
C ALA A 120 -0.74 4.81 -6.50
N LYS A 121 -1.76 4.80 -5.67
CA LYS A 121 -2.47 3.58 -5.30
C LYS A 121 -3.33 3.06 -6.45
N PHE A 122 -3.38 1.73 -6.56
CA PHE A 122 -4.23 1.06 -7.52
C PHE A 122 -5.71 1.38 -7.23
N ALA A 123 -6.45 1.72 -8.27
CA ALA A 123 -7.87 2.04 -8.18
C ALA A 123 -8.72 0.91 -8.77
N PRO A 124 -9.94 0.67 -8.27
CA PRO A 124 -10.86 -0.24 -8.91
C PRO A 124 -11.30 0.33 -10.25
N TYR A 125 -11.21 -0.45 -11.31
CA TYR A 125 -11.54 -0.04 -12.69
C TYR A 125 -12.84 -0.63 -13.23
N GLU A 126 -13.38 -1.63 -12.55
CA GLU A 126 -14.65 -2.27 -12.92
C GLU A 126 -15.77 -1.89 -11.95
N ALA A 127 -16.98 -1.74 -12.48
CA ALA A 127 -18.17 -1.58 -11.65
C ALA A 127 -18.46 -2.90 -10.89
N ALA A 128 -19.08 -2.80 -9.73
CA ALA A 128 -19.53 -3.99 -9.02
C ALA A 128 -20.65 -4.68 -9.78
N ASP A 129 -20.61 -6.01 -9.84
CA ASP A 129 -21.73 -6.79 -10.36
C ASP A 129 -22.79 -7.01 -9.29
N ILE A 130 -24.05 -6.80 -9.67
CA ILE A 130 -25.19 -7.07 -8.81
C ILE A 130 -25.85 -8.37 -9.26
N LEU A 131 -25.60 -9.44 -8.51
CA LEU A 131 -26.07 -10.76 -8.88
C LEU A 131 -27.51 -11.02 -8.43
N SER A 132 -27.83 -10.68 -7.17
CA SER A 132 -29.18 -10.79 -6.61
C SER A 132 -29.28 -10.01 -5.31
N LEU A 133 -30.47 -9.60 -4.92
CA LEU A 133 -30.77 -9.15 -3.55
C LEU A 133 -31.80 -10.12 -2.95
N SER A 134 -31.51 -10.53 -1.73
CA SER A 134 -32.45 -11.24 -0.88
C SER A 134 -33.07 -10.27 0.13
N ASN A 135 -34.34 -10.41 0.41
CA ASN A 135 -34.99 -9.73 1.53
C ASN A 135 -34.89 -10.50 2.83
N LEU A 136 -33.92 -11.43 2.91
CA LEU A 136 -33.60 -12.16 4.12
C LEU A 136 -32.37 -11.52 4.78
N ASP A 137 -32.37 -11.45 6.11
CA ASP A 137 -31.19 -11.12 6.90
C ASP A 137 -30.23 -12.32 6.97
N GLU A 138 -29.06 -12.14 7.62
CA GLU A 138 -28.08 -13.21 7.82
C GLU A 138 -28.61 -14.43 8.59
N ALA A 139 -29.70 -14.27 9.34
CA ALA A 139 -30.38 -15.32 10.09
C ALA A 139 -31.50 -15.99 9.27
N GLY A 140 -31.74 -15.56 8.03
CA GLY A 140 -32.78 -16.09 7.16
C GLY A 140 -34.19 -15.54 7.48
N THR A 141 -34.29 -14.46 8.23
CA THR A 141 -35.56 -13.80 8.58
C THR A 141 -35.94 -12.78 7.51
N ILE A 142 -37.21 -12.74 7.12
CA ILE A 142 -37.69 -11.78 6.13
C ILE A 142 -37.58 -10.35 6.69
N ILE A 143 -36.82 -9.51 6.00
CA ILE A 143 -36.74 -8.08 6.32
C ILE A 143 -38.01 -7.40 5.82
N THR A 144 -38.80 -6.89 6.74
CA THR A 144 -40.12 -6.24 6.41
C THR A 144 -39.96 -4.82 5.92
N SER A 145 -38.77 -4.19 6.05
CA SER A 145 -38.48 -2.84 5.58
C SER A 145 -37.50 -2.85 4.43
N ASN A 146 -37.94 -2.47 3.24
CA ASN A 146 -37.10 -2.33 2.07
C ASN A 146 -36.67 -0.87 1.91
N PHE A 147 -35.46 -0.52 2.32
CA PHE A 147 -34.90 0.83 2.18
C PHE A 147 -34.71 1.26 0.72
N LEU A 148 -34.68 0.32 -0.22
CA LEU A 148 -34.49 0.55 -1.65
C LEU A 148 -35.81 0.66 -2.40
N GLU A 149 -36.95 0.42 -1.72
CA GLU A 149 -38.27 0.51 -2.33
C GLU A 149 -38.52 1.92 -2.89
N ASN A 150 -39.01 1.99 -4.12
CA ASN A 150 -39.23 3.23 -4.86
C ASN A 150 -37.99 4.13 -5.05
N LYS A 151 -36.77 3.57 -4.99
CA LYS A 151 -35.54 4.31 -5.25
C LYS A 151 -34.81 3.72 -6.44
N LEU A 152 -34.27 4.61 -7.28
CA LEU A 152 -33.30 4.26 -8.30
C LEU A 152 -31.90 4.44 -7.70
N VAL A 153 -31.21 3.34 -7.45
CA VAL A 153 -29.92 3.36 -6.78
C VAL A 153 -28.80 2.91 -7.71
N ARG A 154 -27.60 3.41 -7.43
CA ARG A 154 -26.36 2.94 -8.02
C ARG A 154 -25.39 2.63 -6.89
N PHE A 155 -24.58 1.63 -7.09
CA PHE A 155 -23.53 1.24 -6.16
C PHE A 155 -22.17 1.53 -6.75
N SER A 156 -21.24 1.85 -5.88
CA SER A 156 -19.82 1.95 -6.16
C SER A 156 -19.05 1.48 -4.94
N TYR A 157 -17.80 1.13 -5.12
CA TYR A 157 -16.93 0.71 -4.05
C TYR A 157 -15.56 1.40 -4.19
N ARG A 158 -14.77 1.35 -3.14
CA ARG A 158 -13.38 1.78 -3.12
C ARG A 158 -12.58 0.86 -2.23
N TYR A 159 -11.29 0.76 -2.51
CA TYR A 159 -10.38 0.06 -1.64
C TYR A 159 -10.00 0.94 -0.46
N GLN A 160 -9.89 0.34 0.71
CA GLN A 160 -9.17 0.90 1.84
C GLN A 160 -7.83 0.17 1.94
N PHE A 161 -6.74 0.93 1.94
CA PHE A 161 -5.39 0.39 2.05
C PHE A 161 -4.96 0.30 3.52
N ASP A 162 -3.92 -0.52 3.78
CA ASP A 162 -3.42 -0.77 5.14
C ASP A 162 -2.86 0.48 5.83
N ASP A 163 -2.49 1.50 5.06
CA ASP A 163 -2.07 2.81 5.57
C ASP A 163 -3.24 3.75 5.90
N GLY A 164 -4.48 3.26 5.80
CA GLY A 164 -5.71 4.00 6.07
C GLY A 164 -6.20 4.89 4.93
N GLU A 165 -5.45 4.98 3.82
CA GLU A 165 -5.89 5.71 2.63
C GLU A 165 -6.99 4.97 1.88
N TYR A 166 -7.73 5.71 1.05
CA TYR A 166 -8.75 5.16 0.17
C TYR A 166 -8.39 5.40 -1.28
N SER A 167 -8.71 4.44 -2.13
CA SER A 167 -8.68 4.66 -3.57
C SER A 167 -9.76 5.65 -4.01
N VAL A 168 -9.69 6.09 -5.26
CA VAL A 168 -10.87 6.69 -5.93
C VAL A 168 -12.00 5.65 -6.01
N LEU A 169 -13.23 6.14 -6.19
CA LEU A 169 -14.39 5.26 -6.37
C LEU A 169 -14.29 4.50 -7.70
N ALA A 170 -14.73 3.25 -7.68
CA ALA A 170 -15.01 2.48 -8.89
C ALA A 170 -16.09 3.15 -9.75
N PRO A 171 -16.18 2.82 -11.04
CA PRO A 171 -17.34 3.19 -11.83
C PRO A 171 -18.64 2.76 -11.13
N PHE A 172 -19.67 3.57 -11.25
CA PHE A 172 -20.97 3.20 -10.70
C PHE A 172 -21.60 2.06 -11.50
N THR A 173 -22.32 1.19 -10.80
CA THR A 173 -23.19 0.20 -11.46
C THR A 173 -24.24 0.88 -12.36
N PRO A 174 -24.83 0.15 -13.31
CA PRO A 174 -26.12 0.56 -13.89
C PRO A 174 -27.15 0.88 -12.81
N ILE A 175 -28.20 1.61 -13.19
CA ILE A 175 -29.28 1.90 -12.26
C ILE A 175 -29.95 0.60 -11.84
N CYS A 176 -30.06 0.39 -10.53
CA CYS A 176 -30.70 -0.74 -9.92
C CYS A 176 -32.05 -0.29 -9.33
N PHE A 177 -33.08 -1.09 -9.55
CA PHE A 177 -34.40 -0.83 -8.96
C PHE A 177 -35.05 -2.14 -8.54
N SER A 178 -35.78 -2.08 -7.44
CA SER A 178 -36.61 -3.18 -6.99
C SER A 178 -37.89 -3.20 -7.78
N ARG A 179 -38.24 -4.35 -8.36
CA ARG A 179 -39.52 -4.52 -9.02
C ARG A 179 -40.61 -4.72 -7.97
N LEU A 180 -41.64 -3.89 -7.99
CA LEU A 180 -42.83 -4.11 -7.18
C LEU A 180 -43.53 -5.39 -7.62
N GLY A 181 -43.51 -6.41 -6.79
CA GLY A 181 -44.25 -7.67 -6.97
C GLY A 181 -43.35 -8.92 -6.98
N ASN A 182 -43.54 -9.71 -6.00
CA ASN A 182 -43.22 -11.16 -5.79
C ASN A 182 -41.99 -11.82 -6.40
N SER A 183 -40.99 -11.10 -6.87
CA SER A 183 -39.72 -11.71 -7.20
C SER A 183 -38.57 -10.85 -6.65
N ASP A 184 -37.76 -11.46 -5.85
CA ASP A 184 -36.60 -10.93 -5.12
C ASP A 184 -35.41 -10.57 -6.03
N THR A 185 -35.65 -10.17 -7.28
CA THR A 185 -34.60 -9.87 -8.25
C THR A 185 -34.49 -8.37 -8.49
N ILE A 186 -33.29 -7.82 -8.28
CA ILE A 186 -32.95 -6.51 -8.81
C ILE A 186 -32.75 -6.65 -10.32
N ASN A 187 -33.42 -5.78 -11.06
CA ASN A 187 -33.19 -5.65 -12.49
C ASN A 187 -32.20 -4.50 -12.73
N THR A 188 -31.19 -4.75 -13.56
CA THR A 188 -30.30 -3.71 -14.07
C THR A 188 -30.75 -3.33 -15.48
N VAL A 189 -30.80 -2.04 -15.75
CA VAL A 189 -30.97 -1.53 -17.12
C VAL A 189 -29.58 -1.21 -17.64
N SER A 190 -29.14 -1.95 -18.65
CA SER A 190 -27.90 -1.72 -19.40
C SER A 190 -28.01 -0.46 -20.28
#